data_0cf4bf99d333babc8c9bfed6c6986d07
#
_entry.id   0cf4bf99d333babc8c9bfed6c6986d07
#
_cell.length_a   1.000
_cell.length_b   1.000
_cell.length_c   1.000
_cell.angle_alpha   90.00
_cell.angle_beta   90.00
_cell.angle_gamma   90.00
#
_symmetry.space_group_name_H-M   'P 1'
#
loop_
_entity.id
_entity.type
_entity.pdbx_description
1 polymer ?
#
loop_
_entity_poly.entity_id
_entity_poly.type
_entity_poly.pdbx_seq_one_letter_code
_entity_poly.pdbx_strand_id
1 'polypeptide(L)'
;AGDCTFHQSVRYGRRLRLESVDNAVEQAKTAASNICGKAVRHEHVPWFWSDQYDLKLQIAGLSQGYDQTVMRGDPGAGRFALYYLARGELLAVDAINSPKDFMQSKKWIAERKHPDPVRLADLSVDLKTL
;
A
#
# COMPACT_ATOMS: atom_id res chain seq x y z
N ALA A 1 -10.40 2.18 -18.61
CA ALA A 1 -10.13 2.07 -17.17
C ALA A 1 -9.87 0.62 -16.79
N GLY A 2 -9.18 0.38 -15.70
CA GLY A 2 -8.91 -0.96 -15.17
C GLY A 2 -7.61 -1.58 -15.69
N ASP A 3 -7.56 -2.91 -15.68
CA ASP A 3 -6.35 -3.73 -15.90
C ASP A 3 -5.65 -3.49 -17.25
N CYS A 4 -6.38 -3.08 -18.26
CA CYS A 4 -5.85 -2.80 -19.60
C CYS A 4 -5.14 -1.44 -19.70
N THR A 5 -5.19 -0.60 -18.69
CA THR A 5 -4.64 0.77 -18.76
C THR A 5 -3.16 0.83 -18.40
N PHE A 6 -2.43 1.68 -19.12
CA PHE A 6 -1.06 2.07 -18.81
C PHE A 6 -1.05 3.57 -18.59
N HIS A 7 -1.37 4.00 -17.34
CA HIS A 7 -1.61 5.40 -16.98
C HIS A 7 -0.41 6.07 -16.31
N GLN A 8 -0.32 7.38 -16.40
CA GLN A 8 0.66 8.17 -15.66
C GLN A 8 0.23 8.26 -14.20
N SER A 9 1.08 7.79 -13.29
CA SER A 9 0.90 8.00 -11.85
C SER A 9 1.70 9.22 -11.40
N VAL A 10 1.00 10.19 -10.82
CA VAL A 10 1.66 11.38 -10.22
C VAL A 10 2.41 10.96 -8.96
N ARG A 11 1.82 10.07 -8.15
CA ARG A 11 2.41 9.58 -6.90
C ARG A 11 3.78 8.91 -7.10
N TYR A 12 3.89 8.06 -8.13
CA TYR A 12 5.10 7.27 -8.40
C TYR A 12 6.00 7.87 -9.49
N GLY A 13 5.63 9.01 -10.08
CA GLY A 13 6.41 9.72 -11.10
C GLY A 13 6.64 8.93 -12.39
N ARG A 14 5.88 7.84 -12.62
CA ARG A 14 6.05 6.93 -13.76
C ARG A 14 4.71 6.39 -14.26
N ARG A 15 4.73 5.79 -15.43
CA ARG A 15 3.56 5.06 -15.94
C ARG A 15 3.44 3.70 -15.26
N LEU A 16 2.21 3.33 -14.93
CA LEU A 16 1.86 2.09 -14.26
C LEU A 16 0.77 1.34 -15.03
N ARG A 17 0.84 0.03 -14.98
CA ARG A 17 -0.25 -0.89 -15.25
C ARG A 17 -0.48 -1.73 -14.02
N LEU A 18 -1.65 -1.60 -13.43
CA LEU A 18 -2.04 -2.31 -12.21
C LEU A 18 -3.24 -3.20 -12.53
N GLU A 19 -3.08 -4.50 -12.27
CA GLU A 19 -4.10 -5.52 -12.54
C GLU A 19 -4.68 -5.96 -11.19
N SER A 20 -5.65 -5.19 -10.68
CA SER A 20 -6.30 -5.45 -9.41
C SER A 20 -7.73 -4.91 -9.37
N VAL A 21 -8.58 -5.55 -8.58
CA VAL A 21 -9.97 -5.09 -8.35
C VAL A 21 -9.99 -3.65 -7.84
N ASP A 22 -9.12 -3.32 -6.89
CA ASP A 22 -8.98 -1.96 -6.35
C ASP A 22 -8.70 -0.93 -7.47
N ASN A 23 -7.70 -1.20 -8.31
CA ASN A 23 -7.36 -0.32 -9.43
C ASN A 23 -8.52 -0.16 -10.41
N ALA A 24 -9.20 -1.25 -10.75
CA ALA A 24 -10.33 -1.22 -11.66
C ALA A 24 -11.47 -0.34 -11.12
N VAL A 25 -11.81 -0.49 -9.85
CA VAL A 25 -12.85 0.28 -9.17
C VAL A 25 -12.50 1.77 -9.08
N GLU A 26 -11.29 2.09 -8.62
CA GLU A 26 -10.88 3.49 -8.42
C GLU A 26 -10.67 4.23 -9.76
N GLN A 27 -10.18 3.55 -10.78
CA GLN A 27 -10.13 4.15 -12.14
C GLN A 27 -11.53 4.37 -12.72
N ALA A 28 -12.46 3.44 -12.52
CA ALA A 28 -13.84 3.59 -12.98
C ALA A 28 -14.52 4.78 -12.29
N LYS A 29 -14.35 4.95 -10.97
CA LYS A 29 -14.85 6.11 -10.23
C LYS A 29 -14.28 7.43 -10.76
N THR A 30 -12.97 7.44 -11.01
CA THR A 30 -12.28 8.61 -11.58
C THR A 30 -12.82 8.95 -12.96
N ALA A 31 -12.98 7.95 -13.84
CA ALA A 31 -13.51 8.13 -15.18
C ALA A 31 -14.95 8.64 -15.14
N ALA A 32 -15.81 8.01 -14.34
CA ALA A 32 -17.21 8.44 -14.19
C ALA A 32 -17.31 9.89 -13.67
N SER A 33 -16.49 10.25 -12.69
CA SER A 33 -16.44 11.64 -12.17
C SER A 33 -16.07 12.63 -13.25
N ASN A 34 -15.09 12.31 -14.09
CA ASN A 34 -14.66 13.18 -15.20
C ASN A 34 -15.74 13.30 -16.30
N ILE A 35 -16.43 12.21 -16.62
CA ILE A 35 -17.58 12.20 -17.54
C ILE A 35 -18.69 13.16 -17.02
N CYS A 36 -18.88 13.18 -15.71
CA CYS A 36 -19.83 14.10 -15.05
C CYS A 36 -19.30 15.54 -14.88
N GLY A 37 -18.21 15.90 -15.53
CA GLY A 37 -17.65 17.26 -15.52
C GLY A 37 -16.78 17.61 -14.33
N LYS A 38 -16.40 16.64 -13.48
CA LYS A 38 -15.48 16.86 -12.35
C LYS A 38 -14.04 16.62 -12.82
N ALA A 39 -13.15 17.58 -12.67
CA ALA A 39 -11.74 17.44 -13.00
C ALA A 39 -10.97 16.67 -11.90
N VAL A 40 -11.15 15.34 -11.84
CA VAL A 40 -10.54 14.46 -10.83
C VAL A 40 -9.34 13.72 -11.41
N ARG A 41 -8.22 13.70 -10.66
CA ARG A 41 -7.04 12.89 -10.98
C ARG A 41 -7.12 11.54 -10.28
N HIS A 42 -6.55 10.53 -10.91
CA HIS A 42 -6.39 9.20 -10.32
C HIS A 42 -5.08 9.15 -9.52
N GLU A 43 -5.17 9.31 -8.20
CA GLU A 43 -4.01 9.44 -7.30
C GLU A 43 -4.14 8.62 -6.01
N HIS A 44 -4.92 7.56 -6.01
CA HIS A 44 -5.07 6.77 -4.80
C HIS A 44 -3.87 5.85 -4.53
N VAL A 45 -3.71 5.38 -3.29
CA VAL A 45 -2.72 4.38 -2.90
C VAL A 45 -3.22 3.01 -3.34
N PRO A 46 -2.56 2.35 -4.31
CA PRO A 46 -3.00 1.04 -4.77
C PRO A 46 -2.89 0.01 -3.65
N TRP A 47 -3.80 -0.95 -3.64
CA TRP A 47 -3.71 -2.07 -2.76
C TRP A 47 -4.20 -3.35 -3.43
N PHE A 48 -3.78 -4.48 -2.90
CA PHE A 48 -4.07 -5.81 -3.42
C PHE A 48 -4.26 -6.80 -2.28
N TRP A 49 -4.95 -7.91 -2.51
CA TRP A 49 -5.07 -9.00 -1.55
C TRP A 49 -5.03 -10.35 -2.25
N SER A 50 -4.65 -11.38 -1.49
CA SER A 50 -4.77 -12.78 -1.88
C SER A 50 -5.08 -13.59 -0.63
N ASP A 51 -6.05 -14.49 -0.73
CA ASP A 51 -6.38 -15.45 0.31
C ASP A 51 -5.88 -16.83 -0.13
N GLN A 52 -5.04 -17.46 0.70
CA GLN A 52 -4.48 -18.78 0.46
C GLN A 52 -4.70 -19.63 1.73
N TYR A 53 -5.77 -20.41 1.73
CA TYR A 53 -6.23 -21.18 2.90
C TYR A 53 -6.48 -20.25 4.11
N ASP A 54 -5.68 -20.38 5.17
CA ASP A 54 -5.71 -19.57 6.39
C ASP A 54 -4.81 -18.32 6.35
N LEU A 55 -4.08 -18.12 5.26
CA LEU A 55 -3.21 -16.98 5.06
C LEU A 55 -3.92 -15.90 4.26
N LYS A 56 -4.03 -14.73 4.84
CA LYS A 56 -4.54 -13.53 4.19
C LYS A 56 -3.40 -12.55 3.94
N LEU A 57 -2.99 -12.43 2.68
CA LEU A 57 -2.06 -11.40 2.23
C LEU A 57 -2.81 -10.12 1.89
N GLN A 58 -2.34 -9.00 2.41
CA GLN A 58 -2.79 -7.66 2.03
C GLN A 58 -1.58 -6.79 1.74
N ILE A 59 -1.55 -6.21 0.56
CA ILE A 59 -0.45 -5.34 0.08
C ILE A 59 -0.99 -3.92 -0.05
N ALA A 60 -0.28 -2.92 0.45
CA ALA A 60 -0.56 -1.52 0.16
C ALA A 60 0.69 -0.84 -0.40
N GLY A 61 0.51 0.05 -1.39
CA GLY A 61 1.60 0.73 -2.07
C GLY A 61 2.34 -0.14 -3.08
N LEU A 62 3.46 0.37 -3.57
CA LEU A 62 4.36 -0.32 -4.50
C LEU A 62 5.77 -0.27 -3.93
N SER A 63 6.39 -1.43 -3.72
CA SER A 63 7.70 -1.55 -3.05
C SER A 63 8.89 -1.17 -3.94
N GLN A 64 8.71 -1.04 -5.25
CA GLN A 64 9.82 -0.79 -6.18
C GLN A 64 10.60 0.47 -5.79
N GLY A 65 11.93 0.32 -5.65
CA GLY A 65 12.83 1.41 -5.30
C GLY A 65 13.13 1.54 -3.80
N TYR A 66 12.70 0.56 -2.99
CA TYR A 66 13.06 0.53 -1.57
C TYR A 66 14.58 0.33 -1.37
N ASP A 67 15.10 0.88 -0.29
CA ASP A 67 16.50 0.72 0.17
C ASP A 67 16.57 0.05 1.55
N GLN A 68 15.43 -0.06 2.25
CA GLN A 68 15.35 -0.68 3.56
C GLN A 68 14.05 -1.46 3.72
N THR A 69 14.11 -2.58 4.45
CA THR A 69 12.92 -3.31 4.91
C THR A 69 12.88 -3.39 6.43
N VAL A 70 11.67 -3.42 6.97
CA VAL A 70 11.43 -3.62 8.41
C VAL A 70 10.40 -4.73 8.58
N MET A 71 10.76 -5.77 9.34
CA MET A 71 9.85 -6.83 9.73
C MET A 71 9.20 -6.50 11.06
N ARG A 72 7.87 -6.64 11.14
CA ARG A 72 7.09 -6.54 12.37
C ARG A 72 6.24 -7.80 12.52
N GLY A 73 6.37 -8.50 13.63
CA GLY A 73 5.70 -9.77 13.88
C GLY A 73 6.57 -10.98 13.61
N ASP A 74 5.95 -12.17 13.54
CA ASP A 74 6.65 -13.44 13.41
C ASP A 74 6.13 -14.24 12.20
N PRO A 75 6.96 -14.42 11.16
CA PRO A 75 6.63 -15.29 10.03
C PRO A 75 6.34 -16.74 10.43
N GLY A 76 7.04 -17.24 11.46
CA GLY A 76 6.83 -18.60 11.96
C GLY A 76 5.44 -18.79 12.59
N ALA A 77 4.86 -17.75 13.16
CA ALA A 77 3.50 -17.73 13.66
C ALA A 77 2.45 -17.41 12.57
N GLY A 78 2.86 -17.21 11.32
CA GLY A 78 1.97 -16.85 10.21
C GLY A 78 1.28 -15.49 10.36
N ARG A 79 1.87 -14.57 11.16
CA ARG A 79 1.32 -13.24 11.41
C ARG A 79 2.41 -12.19 11.48
N PHE A 80 2.55 -11.41 10.43
CA PHE A 80 3.61 -10.41 10.32
C PHE A 80 3.28 -9.36 9.25
N ALA A 81 4.06 -8.28 9.25
CA ALA A 81 4.08 -7.30 8.18
C ALA A 81 5.53 -6.99 7.78
N LEU A 82 5.79 -6.94 6.49
CA LEU A 82 7.06 -6.48 5.92
C LEU A 82 6.85 -5.10 5.31
N TYR A 83 7.50 -4.11 5.88
CA TYR A 83 7.47 -2.72 5.44
C TYR A 83 8.64 -2.43 4.51
N TYR A 84 8.40 -1.65 3.47
CA TYR A 84 9.39 -1.23 2.48
C TYR A 84 9.56 0.29 2.55
N LEU A 85 10.77 0.73 2.87
CA LEU A 85 11.09 2.15 2.98
C LEU A 85 12.11 2.57 1.92
N ALA A 86 12.05 3.82 1.50
CA ALA A 86 13.10 4.46 0.70
C ALA A 86 13.45 5.81 1.33
N ARG A 87 14.71 5.97 1.71
CA ARG A 87 15.18 7.17 2.43
C ARG A 87 14.31 7.52 3.63
N GLY A 88 13.82 6.49 4.33
CA GLY A 88 12.93 6.60 5.48
C GLY A 88 11.44 6.78 5.16
N GLU A 89 11.03 7.14 3.94
CA GLU A 89 9.62 7.20 3.54
C GLU A 89 9.05 5.79 3.38
N LEU A 90 7.87 5.54 3.92
CA LEU A 90 7.15 4.27 3.72
C LEU A 90 6.55 4.22 2.32
N LEU A 91 7.02 3.27 1.50
CA LEU A 91 6.53 3.04 0.14
C LEU A 91 5.42 2.00 0.07
N ALA A 92 5.56 0.90 0.80
CA ALA A 92 4.66 -0.23 0.73
C ALA A 92 4.71 -1.09 1.99
N VAL A 93 3.72 -1.97 2.13
CA VAL A 93 3.66 -3.03 3.14
C VAL A 93 3.06 -4.29 2.53
N ASP A 94 3.65 -5.45 2.88
CA ASP A 94 3.08 -6.78 2.71
C ASP A 94 2.67 -7.29 4.09
N ALA A 95 1.37 -7.44 4.34
CA ALA A 95 0.83 -7.86 5.62
C ALA A 95 0.18 -9.25 5.51
N ILE A 96 0.71 -10.22 6.27
CA ILE A 96 0.14 -11.55 6.40
C ILE A 96 -0.62 -11.64 7.73
N ASN A 97 -1.92 -11.88 7.66
CA ASN A 97 -2.82 -11.97 8.82
C ASN A 97 -2.70 -10.76 9.79
N SER A 98 -2.27 -9.60 9.30
CA SER A 98 -2.00 -8.38 10.07
C SER A 98 -2.79 -7.17 9.54
N PRO A 99 -4.12 -7.18 9.66
CA PRO A 99 -4.97 -6.14 9.09
C PRO A 99 -4.76 -4.74 9.71
N LYS A 100 -4.31 -4.67 10.96
CA LYS A 100 -3.99 -3.37 11.61
C LYS A 100 -2.80 -2.71 10.93
N ASP A 101 -1.74 -3.47 10.65
CA ASP A 101 -0.54 -3.00 9.95
C ASP A 101 -0.89 -2.53 8.54
N PHE A 102 -1.68 -3.32 7.80
CA PHE A 102 -2.17 -2.95 6.47
C PHE A 102 -2.96 -1.63 6.48
N MET A 103 -3.97 -1.51 7.35
CA MET A 103 -4.83 -0.34 7.39
C MET A 103 -4.06 0.93 7.77
N GLN A 104 -3.16 0.84 8.76
CA GLN A 104 -2.34 1.96 9.16
C GLN A 104 -1.36 2.37 8.06
N SER A 105 -0.76 1.39 7.37
CA SER A 105 0.17 1.64 6.26
C SER A 105 -0.48 2.34 5.09
N LYS A 106 -1.71 2.02 4.72
CA LYS A 106 -2.43 2.74 3.66
C LYS A 106 -2.50 4.25 3.96
N LYS A 107 -2.79 4.61 5.20
CA LYS A 107 -2.83 6.00 5.64
C LYS A 107 -1.44 6.63 5.55
N TRP A 108 -0.43 5.98 6.12
CA TRP A 108 0.95 6.48 6.13
C TRP A 108 1.54 6.66 4.73
N ILE A 109 1.27 5.71 3.82
CA ILE A 109 1.71 5.81 2.42
C ILE A 109 1.02 7.01 1.74
N ALA A 110 -0.27 7.24 2.01
CA ALA A 110 -0.99 8.40 1.49
C ALA A 110 -0.38 9.73 1.97
N GLU A 111 0.04 9.77 3.23
CA GLU A 111 0.64 10.91 3.91
C GLU A 111 2.16 11.05 3.68
N ARG A 112 2.80 10.13 2.94
CA ARG A 112 4.26 10.04 2.75
C ARG A 112 5.03 10.06 4.08
N LYS A 113 4.59 9.25 5.03
CA LYS A 113 5.15 9.22 6.37
C LYS A 113 6.54 8.57 6.40
N HIS A 114 7.38 9.03 7.33
CA HIS A 114 8.70 8.50 7.63
C HIS A 114 8.69 7.87 9.04
N PRO A 115 8.21 6.62 9.21
CA PRO A 115 8.19 5.97 10.51
C PRO A 115 9.61 5.61 10.96
N ASP A 116 9.89 5.70 12.26
CA ASP A 116 11.15 5.21 12.83
C ASP A 116 11.24 3.69 12.68
N PRO A 117 12.26 3.14 12.00
CA PRO A 117 12.36 1.71 11.71
C PRO A 117 12.47 0.84 12.97
N VAL A 118 13.13 1.34 14.02
CA VAL A 118 13.32 0.60 15.28
C VAL A 118 11.98 0.48 16.02
N ARG A 119 11.27 1.59 16.15
CA ARG A 119 9.95 1.61 16.76
C ARG A 119 8.92 0.84 15.91
N LEU A 120 9.04 0.87 14.60
CA LEU A 120 8.16 0.14 13.68
C LEU A 120 8.29 -1.38 13.86
N ALA A 121 9.51 -1.89 14.10
CA ALA A 121 9.75 -3.32 14.35
C ALA A 121 9.22 -3.79 15.72
N ASP A 122 9.12 -2.89 16.69
CA ASP A 122 8.76 -3.22 18.08
C ASP A 122 7.25 -3.42 18.24
N LEU A 123 6.84 -4.66 18.52
CA LEU A 123 5.43 -5.04 18.74
C LEU A 123 4.78 -4.38 19.95
N SER A 124 5.57 -3.90 20.92
CA SER A 124 5.06 -3.20 22.10
C SER A 124 4.62 -1.77 21.78
N VAL A 125 5.10 -1.19 20.67
CA VAL A 125 4.74 0.16 20.23
C VAL A 125 3.42 0.13 19.48
N ASP A 126 2.46 0.94 19.91
CA ASP A 126 1.21 1.10 19.16
C ASP A 126 1.48 1.87 17.85
N LEU A 127 1.07 1.29 16.72
CA LEU A 127 1.22 1.92 15.40
C LEU A 127 0.62 3.33 15.32
N LYS A 128 -0.39 3.63 16.11
CA LYS A 128 -1.02 4.96 16.13
C LYS A 128 -0.11 6.05 16.73
N THR A 129 0.95 5.65 17.44
CA THR A 129 1.90 6.57 18.09
C THR A 129 3.19 6.80 17.29
N LEU A 130 3.30 6.19 16.12
CA LEU A 130 4.44 6.28 15.19
C LEU A 130 4.32 7.44 14.20
#